data_c3982d1733a7e784bf44ce7e95e1f18e
#
_entry.id   c3982d1733a7e784bf44ce7e95e1f18e
#
_cell.length_a   1.000
_cell.length_b   1.000
_cell.length_c   1.000
_cell.angle_alpha   90.00
_cell.angle_beta   90.00
_cell.angle_gamma   90.00
#
_symmetry.space_group_name_H-M   'P 1'
#
loop_
_entity.id
_entity.type
_entity.pdbx_description
1 polymer ?
#
loop_
_entity_poly.entity_id
_entity_poly.type
_entity_poly.pdbx_seq_one_letter_code
_entity_poly.pdbx_strand_id
1 'polypeptide(L)'
;VTADPTDSAQCRIFLVDDHAVFRSGVRAELASEPGIAIAGEAGTVAEAVEGILALRPDVVLLDVHMPAGGGAAVLRGVSDAITDGPVPVFLALSVSDAAEDVIATIRAGARGYVTKTIDGAALADAVRRVADGDAVFSPRLAGFVLDSFTGKSAAPEPPLDPELDSLTKRELEVLRLLARGYTYREIADELFISIKTVETHASNVLRKTQQSNRNALTRWAATRHIG
;
A
#
# COMPACT_ATOMS: atom_id res chain seq x y z
N VAL A 1 -33.62 -11.79 34.38
CA VAL A 1 -33.12 -12.05 33.02
C VAL A 1 -31.74 -11.43 33.00
N THR A 2 -30.74 -12.26 33.28
CA THR A 2 -29.31 -11.88 33.16
C THR A 2 -28.98 -11.83 31.69
N ALA A 3 -28.62 -10.66 31.19
CA ALA A 3 -28.05 -10.50 29.84
C ALA A 3 -26.75 -11.33 29.77
N ASP A 4 -26.67 -12.16 28.77
CA ASP A 4 -25.51 -12.99 28.46
C ASP A 4 -24.35 -12.03 28.06
N PRO A 5 -23.17 -12.09 28.71
CA PRO A 5 -22.05 -11.19 28.43
C PRO A 5 -21.32 -11.52 27.11
N THR A 6 -21.86 -12.37 26.25
CA THR A 6 -21.24 -12.86 25.02
C THR A 6 -21.69 -12.12 23.75
N ASP A 7 -22.52 -11.08 23.85
CA ASP A 7 -22.88 -10.23 22.71
C ASP A 7 -21.94 -8.99 22.60
N SER A 8 -20.65 -9.21 22.65
CA SER A 8 -19.69 -8.21 22.18
C SER A 8 -19.83 -8.16 20.65
N ALA A 9 -20.35 -7.05 20.12
CA ALA A 9 -20.52 -6.84 18.71
C ALA A 9 -19.22 -7.19 17.97
N GLN A 10 -19.29 -8.18 17.05
CA GLN A 10 -18.15 -8.60 16.25
C GLN A 10 -17.73 -7.45 15.32
N CYS A 11 -16.45 -7.09 15.30
CA CYS A 11 -15.88 -6.16 14.34
C CYS A 11 -15.96 -6.78 12.93
N ARG A 12 -16.76 -6.18 12.06
CA ARG A 12 -17.01 -6.66 10.71
C ARG A 12 -15.98 -6.07 9.75
N ILE A 13 -15.21 -6.94 9.09
CA ILE A 13 -14.11 -6.53 8.21
C ILE A 13 -14.47 -6.80 6.75
N PHE A 14 -14.05 -5.91 5.86
CA PHE A 14 -14.06 -6.13 4.42
C PHE A 14 -12.63 -6.15 3.88
N LEU A 15 -12.28 -7.19 3.09
CA LEU A 15 -10.93 -7.37 2.54
C LEU A 15 -10.88 -6.87 1.09
N VAL A 16 -9.93 -5.99 0.78
CA VAL A 16 -9.72 -5.46 -0.57
C VAL A 16 -8.28 -5.64 -0.98
N ASP A 17 -8.04 -6.54 -1.96
CA ASP A 17 -6.71 -6.85 -2.49
C ASP A 17 -6.88 -7.56 -3.84
N ASP A 18 -6.08 -7.26 -4.85
CA ASP A 18 -6.16 -7.93 -6.15
C ASP A 18 -5.50 -9.33 -6.16
N HIS A 19 -4.71 -9.66 -5.12
CA HIS A 19 -4.05 -10.96 -4.97
C HIS A 19 -4.92 -11.96 -4.19
N ALA A 20 -5.61 -12.85 -4.87
CA ALA A 20 -6.53 -13.84 -4.25
C ALA A 20 -5.85 -14.73 -3.19
N VAL A 21 -4.57 -15.08 -3.38
CA VAL A 21 -3.80 -15.88 -2.41
C VAL A 21 -3.60 -15.10 -1.11
N PHE A 22 -3.28 -13.81 -1.19
CA PHE A 22 -3.12 -12.96 -0.02
C PHE A 22 -4.44 -12.81 0.74
N ARG A 23 -5.57 -12.54 0.04
CA ARG A 23 -6.89 -12.49 0.67
C ARG A 23 -7.22 -13.78 1.41
N SER A 24 -6.95 -14.94 0.77
CA SER A 24 -7.20 -16.24 1.40
C SER A 24 -6.36 -16.46 2.65
N GLY A 25 -5.10 -16.00 2.65
CA GLY A 25 -4.21 -16.04 3.81
C GLY A 25 -4.74 -15.18 4.95
N VAL A 26 -5.03 -13.91 4.68
CA VAL A 26 -5.58 -12.96 5.68
C VAL A 26 -6.89 -13.50 6.26
N ARG A 27 -7.77 -14.05 5.43
CA ARG A 27 -9.02 -14.67 5.90
C ARG A 27 -8.76 -15.85 6.84
N ALA A 28 -7.82 -16.72 6.52
CA ALA A 28 -7.48 -17.86 7.37
C ALA A 28 -6.91 -17.43 8.74
N GLU A 29 -6.02 -16.44 8.73
CA GLU A 29 -5.43 -15.88 9.96
C GLU A 29 -6.50 -15.22 10.85
N LEU A 30 -7.37 -14.39 10.29
CA LEU A 30 -8.37 -13.64 11.04
C LEU A 30 -9.61 -14.48 11.42
N ALA A 31 -9.87 -15.60 10.75
CA ALA A 31 -11.01 -16.48 11.06
C ALA A 31 -10.94 -17.10 12.45
N SER A 32 -9.73 -17.25 13.01
CA SER A 32 -9.51 -17.78 14.37
C SER A 32 -9.53 -16.72 15.45
N GLU A 33 -9.62 -15.44 15.09
CA GLU A 33 -9.53 -14.32 16.02
C GLU A 33 -10.90 -13.96 16.62
N PRO A 34 -11.06 -14.08 17.96
CA PRO A 34 -12.32 -13.76 18.62
C PRO A 34 -12.74 -12.30 18.38
N GLY A 35 -14.02 -12.08 18.14
CA GLY A 35 -14.59 -10.75 17.98
C GLY A 35 -14.33 -10.11 16.61
N ILE A 36 -13.76 -10.85 15.63
CA ILE A 36 -13.57 -10.40 14.25
C ILE A 36 -14.41 -11.28 13.32
N ALA A 37 -15.12 -10.66 12.38
CA ALA A 37 -15.89 -11.35 11.35
C ALA A 37 -15.64 -10.75 9.97
N ILE A 38 -15.35 -11.60 8.98
CA ILE A 38 -15.17 -11.15 7.60
C ILE A 38 -16.53 -11.02 6.95
N ALA A 39 -16.94 -9.80 6.64
CA ALA A 39 -18.21 -9.46 6.01
C ALA A 39 -18.19 -9.67 4.49
N GLY A 40 -17.02 -9.50 3.86
CA GLY A 40 -16.86 -9.69 2.42
C GLY A 40 -15.44 -9.45 1.94
N GLU A 41 -15.22 -9.69 0.65
CA GLU A 41 -13.93 -9.44 0.01
C GLU A 41 -14.12 -8.99 -1.45
N ALA A 42 -13.14 -8.27 -1.99
CA ALA A 42 -13.11 -7.81 -3.37
C ALA A 42 -11.70 -7.83 -3.95
N GLY A 43 -11.60 -8.08 -5.25
CA GLY A 43 -10.34 -8.05 -6.00
C GLY A 43 -10.18 -6.83 -6.90
N THR A 44 -11.22 -6.02 -7.06
CA THR A 44 -11.23 -4.83 -7.92
C THR A 44 -11.81 -3.62 -7.18
N VAL A 45 -11.47 -2.42 -7.67
CA VAL A 45 -12.00 -1.16 -7.11
C VAL A 45 -13.54 -1.11 -7.18
N ALA A 46 -14.12 -1.53 -8.30
CA ALA A 46 -15.57 -1.49 -8.48
C ALA A 46 -16.31 -2.42 -7.50
N GLU A 47 -15.86 -3.70 -7.41
CA GLU A 47 -16.42 -4.67 -6.46
C GLU A 47 -16.23 -4.20 -5.01
N ALA A 48 -15.09 -3.58 -4.68
CA ALA A 48 -14.81 -3.08 -3.35
C ALA A 48 -15.80 -1.96 -2.96
N VAL A 49 -15.99 -0.96 -3.81
CA VAL A 49 -16.92 0.14 -3.53
C VAL A 49 -18.35 -0.39 -3.38
N GLU A 50 -18.82 -1.24 -4.30
CA GLU A 50 -20.15 -1.83 -4.24
C GLU A 50 -20.35 -2.66 -2.96
N GLY A 51 -19.41 -3.56 -2.66
CA GLY A 51 -19.49 -4.46 -1.51
C GLY A 51 -19.44 -3.71 -0.17
N ILE A 52 -18.55 -2.71 -0.04
CA ILE A 52 -18.43 -1.89 1.16
C ILE A 52 -19.73 -1.10 1.42
N LEU A 53 -20.32 -0.49 0.38
CA LEU A 53 -21.56 0.25 0.50
C LEU A 53 -22.75 -0.64 0.86
N ALA A 54 -22.80 -1.87 0.31
CA ALA A 54 -23.86 -2.82 0.58
C ALA A 54 -23.77 -3.45 1.97
N LEU A 55 -22.56 -3.83 2.41
CA LEU A 55 -22.34 -4.59 3.63
C LEU A 55 -22.07 -3.72 4.86
N ARG A 56 -21.67 -2.46 4.67
CA ARG A 56 -21.38 -1.50 5.75
C ARG A 56 -20.46 -2.14 6.83
N PRO A 57 -19.22 -2.53 6.49
CA PRO A 57 -18.27 -3.07 7.46
C PRO A 57 -17.81 -1.97 8.43
N ASP A 58 -17.26 -2.38 9.59
CA ASP A 58 -16.65 -1.46 10.54
C ASP A 58 -15.24 -1.05 10.06
N VAL A 59 -14.47 -2.04 9.56
CA VAL A 59 -13.10 -1.83 9.09
C VAL A 59 -12.95 -2.38 7.67
N VAL A 60 -12.22 -1.66 6.83
CA VAL A 60 -11.79 -2.10 5.51
C VAL A 60 -10.27 -2.30 5.53
N LEU A 61 -9.82 -3.54 5.33
CA LEU A 61 -8.42 -3.85 5.04
C LEU A 61 -8.17 -3.62 3.56
N LEU A 62 -7.36 -2.63 3.22
CA LEU A 62 -7.25 -2.09 1.88
C LEU A 62 -5.83 -2.17 1.34
N ASP A 63 -5.63 -2.95 0.26
CA ASP A 63 -4.37 -2.87 -0.49
C ASP A 63 -4.21 -1.50 -1.14
N VAL A 64 -3.03 -0.91 -0.92
CA VAL A 64 -2.67 0.38 -1.51
C VAL A 64 -2.43 0.26 -3.02
N HIS A 65 -1.84 -0.85 -3.45
CA HIS A 65 -1.32 -1.04 -4.81
C HIS A 65 -2.18 -2.00 -5.63
N MET A 66 -3.36 -1.54 -6.04
CA MET A 66 -4.21 -2.28 -6.96
C MET A 66 -4.32 -1.56 -8.32
N PRO A 67 -4.67 -2.27 -9.40
CA PRO A 67 -5.04 -1.66 -10.68
C PRO A 67 -6.16 -0.62 -10.56
N ALA A 68 -6.33 0.20 -11.57
CA ALA A 68 -7.44 1.18 -11.69
C ALA A 68 -7.48 2.25 -10.58
N GLY A 69 -6.32 2.71 -10.11
CA GLY A 69 -6.20 3.81 -9.16
C GLY A 69 -6.01 3.39 -7.70
N GLY A 70 -5.87 2.08 -7.47
CA GLY A 70 -5.47 1.52 -6.18
C GLY A 70 -6.42 1.80 -5.02
N GLY A 71 -5.90 1.65 -3.81
CA GLY A 71 -6.66 1.90 -2.58
C GLY A 71 -7.23 3.31 -2.48
N ALA A 72 -6.54 4.31 -3.03
CA ALA A 72 -7.03 5.68 -3.05
C ALA A 72 -8.33 5.86 -3.86
N ALA A 73 -8.54 5.06 -4.92
CA ALA A 73 -9.78 5.08 -5.68
C ALA A 73 -10.95 4.45 -4.89
N VAL A 74 -10.69 3.39 -4.13
CA VAL A 74 -11.69 2.79 -3.22
C VAL A 74 -12.09 3.78 -2.14
N LEU A 75 -11.11 4.39 -1.45
CA LEU A 75 -11.34 5.39 -0.42
C LEU A 75 -12.23 6.54 -0.92
N ARG A 76 -11.88 7.13 -2.06
CA ARG A 76 -12.68 8.20 -2.67
C ARG A 76 -14.07 7.71 -3.04
N GLY A 77 -14.19 6.58 -3.75
CA GLY A 77 -15.48 6.05 -4.19
C GLY A 77 -16.45 5.77 -3.04
N VAL A 78 -15.95 5.28 -1.90
CA VAL A 78 -16.75 5.05 -0.70
C VAL A 78 -17.10 6.38 -0.01
N SER A 79 -16.14 7.30 0.15
CA SER A 79 -16.37 8.60 0.79
C SER A 79 -17.36 9.45 0.01
N ASP A 80 -17.28 9.47 -1.32
CA ASP A 80 -18.19 10.25 -2.18
C ASP A 80 -19.61 9.69 -2.18
N ALA A 81 -19.77 8.38 -1.99
CA ALA A 81 -21.06 7.72 -1.99
C ALA A 81 -21.77 7.74 -0.63
N ILE A 82 -21.04 7.85 0.47
CA ILE A 82 -21.63 7.91 1.82
C ILE A 82 -21.87 9.38 2.20
N THR A 83 -23.10 9.86 1.97
CA THR A 83 -23.52 11.21 2.38
C THR A 83 -24.06 11.25 3.80
N ASP A 84 -24.61 10.13 4.29
CA ASP A 84 -25.20 10.00 5.61
C ASP A 84 -24.79 8.70 6.30
N GLY A 85 -24.43 8.79 7.58
CA GLY A 85 -24.07 7.66 8.42
C GLY A 85 -22.57 7.44 8.57
N PRO A 86 -22.15 6.40 9.33
CA PRO A 86 -20.76 6.12 9.60
C PRO A 86 -20.04 5.63 8.34
N VAL A 87 -18.87 6.22 8.10
CA VAL A 87 -17.93 5.74 7.09
C VAL A 87 -17.07 4.66 7.73
N PRO A 88 -16.83 3.52 7.08
CA PRO A 88 -15.96 2.48 7.61
C PRO A 88 -14.54 3.02 7.81
N VAL A 89 -13.84 2.46 8.77
CA VAL A 89 -12.44 2.82 9.01
C VAL A 89 -11.54 2.05 8.07
N PHE A 90 -10.60 2.73 7.42
CA PHE A 90 -9.68 2.10 6.48
C PHE A 90 -8.30 1.87 7.12
N LEU A 91 -7.87 0.60 7.15
CA LEU A 91 -6.51 0.18 7.49
C LEU A 91 -5.81 -0.26 6.20
N ALA A 92 -4.83 0.50 5.78
CA ALA A 92 -4.08 0.21 4.56
C ALA A 92 -3.08 -0.92 4.77
N LEU A 93 -3.02 -1.82 3.79
CA LEU A 93 -2.04 -2.90 3.67
C LEU A 93 -1.14 -2.62 2.45
N SER A 94 0.17 -2.73 2.60
CA SER A 94 1.09 -2.49 1.48
C SER A 94 2.35 -3.34 1.58
N VAL A 95 2.94 -3.65 0.44
CA VAL A 95 4.28 -4.23 0.36
C VAL A 95 5.37 -3.15 0.51
N SER A 96 5.00 -1.88 0.36
CA SER A 96 5.90 -0.71 0.44
C SER A 96 5.77 -0.02 1.79
N ASP A 97 6.89 0.45 2.33
CA ASP A 97 6.97 1.35 3.49
C ASP A 97 7.49 2.74 3.10
N ALA A 98 7.41 3.09 1.81
CA ALA A 98 7.84 4.37 1.29
C ALA A 98 6.98 5.52 1.85
N ALA A 99 7.62 6.61 2.25
CA ALA A 99 6.96 7.76 2.89
C ALA A 99 5.85 8.35 2.00
N GLU A 100 6.06 8.41 0.69
CA GLU A 100 5.09 8.93 -0.28
C GLU A 100 3.79 8.12 -0.29
N ASP A 101 3.91 6.76 -0.30
CA ASP A 101 2.75 5.87 -0.30
C ASP A 101 1.96 6.01 1.02
N VAL A 102 2.67 6.09 2.16
CA VAL A 102 2.06 6.29 3.49
C VAL A 102 1.30 7.61 3.55
N ILE A 103 1.97 8.72 3.20
CA ILE A 103 1.41 10.07 3.28
C ILE A 103 0.21 10.19 2.32
N ALA A 104 0.31 9.70 1.08
CA ALA A 104 -0.77 9.74 0.11
C ALA A 104 -2.01 8.98 0.61
N THR A 105 -1.80 7.79 1.20
CA THR A 105 -2.88 6.94 1.72
C THR A 105 -3.58 7.56 2.93
N ILE A 106 -2.83 8.16 3.85
CA ILE A 106 -3.39 8.86 5.01
C ILE A 106 -4.16 10.10 4.59
N ARG A 107 -3.63 10.89 3.64
CA ARG A 107 -4.35 12.04 3.08
C ARG A 107 -5.63 11.65 2.35
N ALA A 108 -5.68 10.45 1.79
CA ALA A 108 -6.90 9.91 1.18
C ALA A 108 -7.93 9.44 2.22
N GLY A 109 -7.60 9.40 3.52
CA GLY A 109 -8.53 9.11 4.61
C GLY A 109 -8.30 7.78 5.33
N ALA A 110 -7.22 7.05 5.06
CA ALA A 110 -6.90 5.86 5.84
C ALA A 110 -6.49 6.24 7.28
N ARG A 111 -6.96 5.46 8.26
CA ARG A 111 -6.69 5.67 9.69
C ARG A 111 -5.43 4.96 10.17
N GLY A 112 -4.95 4.01 9.39
CA GLY A 112 -3.73 3.27 9.69
C GLY A 112 -3.06 2.73 8.44
N TYR A 113 -1.81 2.31 8.61
CA TYR A 113 -0.99 1.75 7.55
C TYR A 113 -0.07 0.68 8.13
N VAL A 114 -0.15 -0.53 7.60
CA VAL A 114 0.70 -1.64 7.98
C VAL A 114 1.27 -2.32 6.72
N THR A 115 2.43 -2.94 6.88
CA THR A 115 3.05 -3.69 5.77
C THR A 115 2.46 -5.10 5.69
N LYS A 116 2.37 -5.67 4.50
CA LYS A 116 1.88 -7.05 4.27
C LYS A 116 2.77 -8.14 4.89
N THR A 117 3.86 -7.76 5.54
CA THR A 117 4.73 -8.64 6.33
C THR A 117 4.25 -8.81 7.78
N ILE A 118 3.17 -8.13 8.17
CA ILE A 118 2.56 -8.26 9.49
C ILE A 118 2.04 -9.68 9.70
N ASP A 119 2.22 -10.22 10.92
CA ASP A 119 1.64 -11.51 11.28
C ASP A 119 0.15 -11.39 11.63
N GLY A 120 -0.57 -12.53 11.65
CA GLY A 120 -2.02 -12.55 11.84
C GLY A 120 -2.47 -11.96 13.19
N ALA A 121 -1.75 -12.25 14.27
CA ALA A 121 -2.10 -11.75 15.60
C ALA A 121 -1.92 -10.23 15.70
N ALA A 122 -0.81 -9.70 15.15
CA ALA A 122 -0.56 -8.26 15.09
C ALA A 122 -1.55 -7.55 14.14
N LEU A 123 -1.98 -8.20 13.04
CA LEU A 123 -3.03 -7.67 12.17
C LEU A 123 -4.37 -7.60 12.88
N ALA A 124 -4.74 -8.64 13.66
CA ALA A 124 -5.97 -8.63 14.44
C ALA A 124 -5.96 -7.53 15.52
N ASP A 125 -4.82 -7.32 16.20
CA ASP A 125 -4.66 -6.18 17.12
C ASP A 125 -4.82 -4.84 16.41
N ALA A 126 -4.18 -4.68 15.25
CA ALA A 126 -4.29 -3.48 14.43
C ALA A 126 -5.74 -3.18 14.01
N VAL A 127 -6.49 -4.23 13.65
CA VAL A 127 -7.92 -4.12 13.31
C VAL A 127 -8.75 -3.63 14.50
N ARG A 128 -8.58 -4.24 15.69
CA ARG A 128 -9.30 -3.82 16.88
C ARG A 128 -9.02 -2.37 17.24
N ARG A 129 -7.75 -1.99 17.26
CA ARG A 129 -7.32 -0.63 17.59
C ARG A 129 -7.85 0.40 16.61
N VAL A 130 -7.82 0.11 15.31
CA VAL A 130 -8.36 1.05 14.32
C VAL A 130 -9.88 1.14 14.41
N ALA A 131 -10.58 0.05 14.75
CA ALA A 131 -12.01 0.03 15.00
C ALA A 131 -12.39 0.89 16.22
N ASP A 132 -11.55 0.89 17.27
CA ASP A 132 -11.71 1.72 18.47
C ASP A 132 -11.35 3.21 18.22
N GLY A 133 -10.90 3.55 17.01
CA GLY A 133 -10.58 4.92 16.61
C GLY A 133 -9.12 5.30 16.76
N ASP A 134 -8.23 4.39 17.14
CA ASP A 134 -6.79 4.63 17.18
C ASP A 134 -6.20 4.79 15.78
N ALA A 135 -5.08 5.51 15.70
CA ALA A 135 -4.24 5.52 14.53
C ALA A 135 -3.19 4.40 14.64
N VAL A 136 -3.10 3.54 13.61
CA VAL A 136 -2.21 2.38 13.63
C VAL A 136 -1.09 2.53 12.61
N PHE A 137 0.14 2.66 13.12
CA PHE A 137 1.37 2.76 12.32
C PHE A 137 2.52 2.06 13.03
N SER A 138 3.50 1.55 12.27
CA SER A 138 4.79 1.24 12.88
C SER A 138 5.47 2.54 13.36
N PRO A 139 6.37 2.49 14.35
CA PRO A 139 7.07 3.69 14.84
C PRO A 139 7.76 4.48 13.73
N ARG A 140 8.32 3.80 12.73
CA ARG A 140 8.96 4.41 11.56
C ARG A 140 7.96 5.17 10.70
N LEU A 141 6.80 4.57 10.42
CA LEU A 141 5.76 5.18 9.60
C LEU A 141 5.09 6.36 10.30
N ALA A 142 4.93 6.29 11.63
CA ALA A 142 4.42 7.39 12.43
C ALA A 142 5.33 8.64 12.31
N GLY A 143 6.65 8.46 12.21
CA GLY A 143 7.61 9.54 11.95
C GLY A 143 7.28 10.27 10.64
N PHE A 144 7.08 9.57 9.54
CA PHE A 144 6.73 10.17 8.25
C PHE A 144 5.43 10.98 8.30
N VAL A 145 4.42 10.47 9.00
CA VAL A 145 3.15 11.16 9.18
C VAL A 145 3.35 12.45 9.97
N LEU A 146 4.05 12.41 11.10
CA LEU A 146 4.34 13.58 11.92
C LEU A 146 5.16 14.62 11.17
N ASP A 147 6.19 14.22 10.44
CA ASP A 147 7.02 15.12 9.65
C ASP A 147 6.20 15.81 8.55
N SER A 148 5.23 15.12 7.97
CA SER A 148 4.34 15.70 6.95
C SER A 148 3.44 16.83 7.50
N PHE A 149 3.07 16.76 8.79
CA PHE A 149 2.27 17.80 9.46
C PHE A 149 3.08 18.96 10.02
N THR A 150 4.35 18.72 10.38
CA THR A 150 5.20 19.76 10.97
C THR A 150 5.89 20.63 9.93
N GLY A 151 5.63 20.41 8.64
CA GLY A 151 6.32 21.10 7.54
C GLY A 151 7.82 20.76 7.45
N LYS A 152 8.30 19.81 8.27
CA LYS A 152 9.65 19.24 8.18
C LYS A 152 9.73 18.13 7.13
N SER A 153 8.61 17.70 6.57
CA SER A 153 8.56 16.85 5.42
C SER A 153 8.72 17.70 4.18
N ALA A 154 9.94 17.98 3.91
CA ALA A 154 10.48 18.06 2.58
C ALA A 154 11.98 18.15 2.75
N ALA A 155 12.64 17.06 2.57
CA ALA A 155 13.67 17.20 1.55
C ALA A 155 12.97 17.94 0.40
N PRO A 156 13.54 19.04 -0.14
CA PRO A 156 12.91 19.76 -1.25
C PRO A 156 12.51 18.71 -2.27
N GLU A 157 11.26 18.78 -2.78
CA GLU A 157 10.90 17.98 -3.95
C GLU A 157 12.07 18.14 -4.91
N PRO A 158 12.76 17.08 -5.29
CA PRO A 158 13.78 17.22 -6.30
C PRO A 158 13.07 17.90 -7.47
N PRO A 159 13.65 18.91 -8.10
CA PRO A 159 13.02 19.64 -9.19
C PRO A 159 12.43 18.59 -10.12
N LEU A 160 11.13 18.72 -10.43
CA LEU A 160 10.39 17.82 -11.31
C LEU A 160 11.32 17.39 -12.44
N ASP A 161 11.80 16.16 -12.40
CA ASP A 161 12.64 15.60 -13.44
C ASP A 161 11.71 14.81 -14.37
N PRO A 162 11.29 15.39 -15.50
CA PRO A 162 10.32 14.76 -16.40
C PRO A 162 10.78 13.37 -16.86
N GLU A 163 12.08 13.11 -16.82
CA GLU A 163 12.66 11.83 -17.22
C GLU A 163 12.41 10.78 -16.11
N LEU A 164 12.52 11.15 -14.83
CA LEU A 164 12.18 10.29 -13.70
C LEU A 164 10.68 10.04 -13.57
N ASP A 165 9.88 11.08 -13.72
CA ASP A 165 8.42 11.01 -13.64
C ASP A 165 7.80 10.13 -14.76
N SER A 166 8.53 9.93 -15.85
CA SER A 166 8.14 9.03 -16.94
C SER A 166 8.34 7.54 -16.61
N LEU A 167 9.12 7.22 -15.57
CA LEU A 167 9.42 5.84 -15.20
C LEU A 167 8.29 5.22 -14.38
N THR A 168 7.97 3.98 -14.69
CA THR A 168 7.10 3.18 -13.82
C THR A 168 7.82 2.81 -12.53
N LYS A 169 7.10 2.48 -11.46
CA LYS A 169 7.68 2.02 -10.20
C LYS A 169 8.71 0.90 -10.41
N ARG A 170 8.40 -0.07 -11.27
CA ARG A 170 9.28 -1.19 -11.56
C ARG A 170 10.55 -0.80 -12.33
N GLU A 171 10.44 0.15 -13.25
CA GLU A 171 11.57 0.72 -13.94
C GLU A 171 12.47 1.52 -12.99
N LEU A 172 11.90 2.23 -12.02
CA LEU A 172 12.64 2.97 -10.99
C LEU A 172 13.39 2.02 -10.03
N GLU A 173 12.77 0.91 -9.62
CA GLU A 173 13.45 -0.13 -8.82
C GLU A 173 14.66 -0.72 -9.56
N VAL A 174 14.47 -1.09 -10.82
CA VAL A 174 15.57 -1.58 -11.66
C VAL A 174 16.66 -0.52 -11.83
N LEU A 175 16.29 0.74 -12.04
CA LEU A 175 17.25 1.85 -12.13
C LEU A 175 18.08 1.99 -10.85
N ARG A 176 17.47 1.96 -9.68
CA ARG A 176 18.15 2.06 -8.38
C ARG A 176 19.19 0.95 -8.20
N LEU A 177 18.84 -0.29 -8.51
CA LEU A 177 19.76 -1.42 -8.42
C LEU A 177 20.89 -1.33 -9.46
N LEU A 178 20.59 -0.88 -10.68
CA LEU A 178 21.60 -0.60 -11.71
C LEU A 178 22.59 0.49 -11.26
N ALA A 179 22.10 1.55 -10.63
CA ALA A 179 22.91 2.64 -10.10
C ALA A 179 23.87 2.18 -9.01
N ARG A 180 23.45 1.21 -8.18
CA ARG A 180 24.28 0.54 -7.16
C ARG A 180 25.29 -0.46 -7.73
N GLY A 181 25.24 -0.73 -9.03
CA GLY A 181 26.19 -1.62 -9.71
C GLY A 181 25.74 -3.08 -9.84
N TYR A 182 24.52 -3.43 -9.42
CA TYR A 182 24.00 -4.80 -9.51
C TYR A 182 23.93 -5.27 -10.97
N THR A 183 24.30 -6.53 -11.20
CA THR A 183 24.13 -7.19 -12.51
C THR A 183 22.68 -7.53 -12.77
N TYR A 184 22.30 -7.77 -14.02
CA TYR A 184 20.91 -8.17 -14.36
C TYR A 184 20.49 -9.46 -13.65
N ARG A 185 21.41 -10.36 -13.36
CA ARG A 185 21.14 -11.58 -12.63
C ARG A 185 20.82 -11.30 -11.17
N GLU A 186 21.65 -10.50 -10.51
CA GLU A 186 21.40 -10.08 -9.12
C GLU A 186 20.10 -9.29 -8.99
N ILE A 187 19.78 -8.42 -9.95
CA ILE A 187 18.50 -7.70 -9.99
C ILE A 187 17.33 -8.65 -10.18
N ALA A 188 17.48 -9.67 -11.03
CA ALA A 188 16.45 -10.67 -11.25
C ALA A 188 16.16 -11.48 -9.97
N ASP A 189 17.22 -11.86 -9.26
CA ASP A 189 17.15 -12.57 -7.98
C ASP A 189 16.53 -11.67 -6.88
N GLU A 190 16.96 -10.41 -6.76
CA GLU A 190 16.48 -9.44 -5.78
C GLU A 190 14.99 -9.09 -5.97
N LEU A 191 14.58 -8.93 -7.22
CA LEU A 191 13.21 -8.53 -7.58
C LEU A 191 12.28 -9.71 -7.86
N PHE A 192 12.73 -10.96 -7.74
CA PHE A 192 11.99 -12.19 -8.01
C PHE A 192 11.37 -12.23 -9.41
N ILE A 193 12.13 -11.81 -10.43
CA ILE A 193 11.70 -11.79 -11.84
C ILE A 193 12.73 -12.45 -12.75
N SER A 194 12.38 -12.71 -14.01
CA SER A 194 13.32 -13.26 -14.97
C SER A 194 14.36 -12.22 -15.41
N ILE A 195 15.57 -12.69 -15.76
CA ILE A 195 16.63 -11.82 -16.34
C ILE A 195 16.09 -11.10 -17.57
N LYS A 196 15.27 -11.78 -18.39
CA LYS A 196 14.63 -11.20 -19.57
C LYS A 196 13.71 -10.03 -19.23
N THR A 197 13.00 -10.13 -18.12
CA THR A 197 12.15 -9.04 -17.59
C THR A 197 13.00 -7.86 -17.16
N VAL A 198 14.13 -8.10 -16.47
CA VAL A 198 15.08 -7.03 -16.09
C VAL A 198 15.63 -6.32 -17.32
N GLU A 199 16.04 -7.08 -18.37
CA GLU A 199 16.51 -6.50 -19.64
C GLU A 199 15.46 -5.59 -20.28
N THR A 200 14.19 -6.00 -20.26
CA THR A 200 13.09 -5.22 -20.79
C THR A 200 12.92 -3.91 -20.01
N HIS A 201 12.89 -3.97 -18.67
CA HIS A 201 12.81 -2.76 -17.84
C HIS A 201 14.03 -1.86 -18.03
N ALA A 202 15.24 -2.40 -18.04
CA ALA A 202 16.47 -1.63 -18.28
C ALA A 202 16.45 -0.92 -19.65
N SER A 203 15.98 -1.59 -20.69
CA SER A 203 15.84 -1.00 -22.03
C SER A 203 14.82 0.14 -22.05
N ASN A 204 13.70 -0.02 -21.36
CA ASN A 204 12.70 1.03 -21.21
C ASN A 204 13.25 2.24 -20.44
N VAL A 205 13.98 1.99 -19.35
CA VAL A 205 14.65 3.05 -18.58
C VAL A 205 15.61 3.82 -19.46
N LEU A 206 16.52 3.15 -20.18
CA LEU A 206 17.46 3.79 -21.09
C LEU A 206 16.76 4.68 -22.12
N ARG A 207 15.69 4.18 -22.72
CA ARG A 207 14.89 4.92 -23.71
C ARG A 207 14.21 6.15 -23.08
N LYS A 208 13.58 6.02 -21.90
CA LYS A 208 12.83 7.09 -21.23
C LYS A 208 13.75 8.18 -20.68
N THR A 209 14.93 7.79 -20.17
CA THR A 209 15.97 8.70 -19.67
C THR A 209 16.93 9.18 -20.76
N GLN A 210 16.71 8.78 -22.01
CA GLN A 210 17.53 9.13 -23.18
C GLN A 210 19.03 8.76 -22.99
N GLN A 211 19.32 7.73 -22.18
CA GLN A 211 20.69 7.29 -21.98
C GLN A 211 21.09 6.20 -22.99
N SER A 212 22.29 6.30 -23.54
CA SER A 212 22.76 5.42 -24.61
C SER A 212 23.21 4.03 -24.14
N ASN A 213 23.58 3.90 -22.86
CA ASN A 213 24.06 2.65 -22.30
C ASN A 213 24.03 2.68 -20.76
N ARG A 214 24.28 1.49 -20.15
CA ARG A 214 24.27 1.31 -18.70
C ARG A 214 25.22 2.27 -17.97
N ASN A 215 26.44 2.48 -18.48
CA ASN A 215 27.43 3.34 -17.83
C ASN A 215 26.97 4.83 -17.83
N ALA A 216 26.36 5.26 -18.92
CA ALA A 216 25.75 6.58 -19.01
C ALA A 216 24.58 6.71 -18.01
N LEU A 217 23.74 5.68 -17.94
CA LEU A 217 22.61 5.62 -16.99
C LEU A 217 23.08 5.66 -15.53
N THR A 218 24.12 4.92 -15.16
CA THR A 218 24.70 4.94 -13.79
C THR A 218 25.21 6.33 -13.42
N ARG A 219 25.95 7.01 -14.33
CA ARG A 219 26.40 8.39 -14.09
C ARG A 219 25.22 9.38 -13.99
N TRP A 220 24.23 9.23 -14.86
CA TRP A 220 23.01 10.03 -14.85
C TRP A 220 22.23 9.87 -13.55
N ALA A 221 22.10 8.64 -13.03
CA ALA A 221 21.48 8.35 -11.74
C ALA A 221 22.29 8.94 -10.56
N ALA A 222 23.62 8.86 -10.60
CA ALA A 222 24.49 9.43 -9.58
C ALA A 222 24.35 10.96 -9.45
N THR A 223 24.20 11.69 -10.56
CA THR A 223 23.98 13.14 -10.53
C THR A 223 22.62 13.54 -9.94
N ARG A 224 21.68 12.60 -9.82
CA ARG A 224 20.34 12.76 -9.28
C ARG A 224 20.15 12.11 -7.91
N HIS A 225 21.25 11.62 -7.31
CA HIS A 225 21.26 10.93 -6.00
C HIS A 225 20.31 9.71 -5.94
N ILE A 226 20.15 9.01 -7.06
CA ILE A 226 19.36 7.79 -7.19
C ILE A 226 20.30 6.60 -6.95
N GLY A 227 20.30 6.04 -5.75
CA GLY A 227 21.17 4.91 -5.44
C GLY A 227 21.01 4.43 -3.99
#